data_bdc08d9518f94b72c2cd767d88abb30f
#
_entry.id   bdc08d9518f94b72c2cd767d88abb30f
#
_cell.length_a   1.000
_cell.length_b   1.000
_cell.length_c   1.000
_cell.angle_alpha   90.00
_cell.angle_beta   90.00
_cell.angle_gamma   90.00
#
_symmetry.space_group_name_H-M   'P 1'
#
loop_
_entity.id
_entity.type
_entity.pdbx_description
1 polymer ?
#
loop_
_entity_poly.entity_id
_entity_poly.type
_entity_poly.pdbx_seq_one_letter_code
_entity_poly.pdbx_strand_id
1 'polypeptide(L)'
;MNNLIRTLMVQTPTVPGNLGRVATAIGNVGGDIGEVETVKVGHNYTMRSITVQVESEDQLEELLEAVRSLEGITLHTVSDEVLHAHEGGKIQMKSKMKIESIADLRRVYTPGVANVCRAIQEQPDKAKIYTSIGNTVAIVTDGTAILGLGNIGPVAGMPVMEGKAALFDQLANVNAIPILLNVNEPKEIIQTVKNISPGFGGILLEDIGSPHCFEIEERLKEELDIPVMHDDQHGTAVVTLAAAISACRSTGVNLKEAKVGQIGLGAAGIATCRMFMAYGVKQVIGADKSPEANERLVSYGGKVADSLEELMENCDIVIATTGVPGLIRKEWIRKGQIILALSNPKPEIEPEDALEAGAIYATDGRSVNNVLGFPGIFRGVLNAGVRDITHTMLVAAAEAIANSTRPGDLVPHPLNLKERLLYTERKTAFIDNKQGCLEIGSLVCFLSKIIRK
;
A
#
# COMPACT_ATOMS: atom_id res chain seq x y z
N MET A 1 -17.66 6.45 -1.18
CA MET A 1 -17.97 7.71 -0.50
C MET A 1 -16.66 8.39 -0.17
N ASN A 2 -16.49 9.64 -0.55
CA ASN A 2 -15.37 10.43 -0.04
C ASN A 2 -15.72 10.79 1.40
N ASN A 3 -15.28 10.00 2.36
CA ASN A 3 -15.43 10.39 3.75
C ASN A 3 -14.57 11.61 3.99
N LEU A 4 -15.22 12.74 4.22
CA LEU A 4 -14.55 14.00 4.56
C LEU A 4 -14.19 13.96 6.03
N ILE A 5 -12.92 14.19 6.34
CA ILE A 5 -12.43 14.31 7.71
C ILE A 5 -12.18 15.78 7.99
N ARG A 6 -12.80 16.31 9.01
CA ARG A 6 -12.64 17.69 9.45
C ARG A 6 -12.39 17.77 10.95
N THR A 7 -11.59 18.71 11.36
CA THR A 7 -11.37 18.99 12.78
C THR A 7 -12.04 20.30 13.15
N LEU A 8 -12.95 20.21 14.12
CA LEU A 8 -13.71 21.32 14.66
C LEU A 8 -13.03 21.84 15.93
N MET A 9 -12.67 23.11 15.96
CA MET A 9 -12.24 23.76 17.19
C MET A 9 -13.46 24.37 17.88
N VAL A 10 -13.92 23.72 18.94
CA VAL A 10 -15.15 24.07 19.63
C VAL A 10 -14.86 24.58 21.03
N GLN A 11 -15.38 25.75 21.36
CA GLN A 11 -15.37 26.29 22.72
C GLN A 11 -16.72 26.04 23.40
N THR A 12 -16.66 25.44 24.57
CA THR A 12 -17.84 25.19 25.41
C THR A 12 -17.65 25.82 26.79
N PRO A 13 -18.73 26.29 27.46
CA PRO A 13 -18.66 26.65 28.87
C PRO A 13 -18.14 25.46 29.72
N THR A 14 -17.43 25.77 30.81
CA THR A 14 -16.94 24.75 31.78
C THR A 14 -18.08 24.26 32.66
N VAL A 15 -19.12 23.70 32.04
CA VAL A 15 -20.30 23.15 32.71
C VAL A 15 -20.50 21.70 32.23
N PRO A 16 -20.76 20.76 33.15
CA PRO A 16 -21.03 19.36 32.79
C PRO A 16 -22.14 19.24 31.72
N GLY A 17 -21.95 18.30 30.78
CA GLY A 17 -22.94 18.00 29.74
C GLY A 17 -22.71 18.75 28.41
N ASN A 18 -21.92 19.85 28.35
CA ASN A 18 -21.74 20.59 27.09
C ASN A 18 -21.04 19.80 26.00
N LEU A 19 -20.06 18.94 26.33
CA LEU A 19 -19.47 18.05 25.34
C LEU A 19 -20.51 17.06 24.79
N GLY A 20 -21.38 16.53 25.66
CA GLY A 20 -22.47 15.65 25.23
C GLY A 20 -23.44 16.33 24.27
N ARG A 21 -23.75 17.63 24.49
CA ARG A 21 -24.60 18.40 23.56
C ARG A 21 -23.99 18.51 22.17
N VAL A 22 -22.66 18.80 22.09
CA VAL A 22 -21.93 18.84 20.84
C VAL A 22 -21.93 17.46 20.16
N ALA A 23 -21.58 16.42 20.89
CA ALA A 23 -21.56 15.06 20.35
C ALA A 23 -22.93 14.60 19.84
N THR A 24 -24.00 14.93 20.58
CA THR A 24 -25.40 14.62 20.15
C THR A 24 -25.75 15.37 18.87
N ALA A 25 -25.40 16.66 18.78
CA ALA A 25 -25.67 17.44 17.57
C ALA A 25 -24.98 16.88 16.34
N ILE A 26 -23.71 16.44 16.46
CA ILE A 26 -22.96 15.79 15.40
C ILE A 26 -23.63 14.46 15.00
N GLY A 27 -23.95 13.61 15.97
CA GLY A 27 -24.57 12.30 15.71
C GLY A 27 -25.96 12.38 15.10
N ASN A 28 -26.76 13.41 15.46
CA ASN A 28 -28.12 13.58 14.92
C ASN A 28 -28.14 13.87 13.40
N VAL A 29 -27.06 14.42 12.83
CA VAL A 29 -26.89 14.63 11.38
C VAL A 29 -26.06 13.53 10.73
N GLY A 30 -25.82 12.43 11.44
CA GLY A 30 -25.10 11.26 10.91
C GLY A 30 -23.60 11.43 10.83
N GLY A 31 -23.02 12.45 11.48
CA GLY A 31 -21.58 12.62 11.60
C GLY A 31 -20.98 11.62 12.58
N ASP A 32 -19.86 10.98 12.22
CA ASP A 32 -19.08 10.15 13.12
C ASP A 32 -17.99 10.97 13.82
N ILE A 33 -17.76 10.67 15.11
CA ILE A 33 -16.77 11.39 15.93
C ILE A 33 -15.55 10.50 16.12
N GLY A 34 -14.41 11.00 15.65
CA GLY A 34 -13.11 10.39 15.86
C GLY A 34 -12.46 10.84 17.17
N GLU A 35 -11.31 11.49 17.07
CA GLU A 35 -10.55 11.97 18.22
C GLU A 35 -11.18 13.21 18.86
N VAL A 36 -11.16 13.25 20.19
CA VAL A 36 -11.57 14.41 20.97
C VAL A 36 -10.46 14.80 21.94
N GLU A 37 -9.83 15.94 21.70
CA GLU A 37 -8.73 16.45 22.51
C GLU A 37 -9.15 17.76 23.22
N THR A 38 -8.74 17.91 24.48
CA THR A 38 -8.89 19.17 25.21
C THR A 38 -7.64 20.02 24.98
N VAL A 39 -7.75 21.03 24.12
CA VAL A 39 -6.65 21.92 23.74
C VAL A 39 -6.35 22.96 24.82
N LYS A 40 -7.39 23.51 25.47
CA LYS A 40 -7.25 24.55 26.49
C LYS A 40 -8.38 24.52 27.47
N VAL A 41 -8.06 24.66 28.76
CA VAL A 41 -9.02 24.91 29.81
C VAL A 41 -8.84 26.34 30.32
N GLY A 42 -9.84 27.19 30.09
CA GLY A 42 -9.92 28.53 30.62
C GLY A 42 -10.68 28.57 31.94
N HIS A 43 -10.89 29.78 32.49
CA HIS A 43 -11.59 29.97 33.77
C HIS A 43 -13.07 29.51 33.69
N ASN A 44 -13.76 29.86 32.61
CA ASN A 44 -15.21 29.58 32.36
C ASN A 44 -15.48 28.90 31.03
N TYR A 45 -14.43 28.46 30.31
CA TYR A 45 -14.59 27.77 29.03
C TYR A 45 -13.57 26.64 28.88
N THR A 46 -13.92 25.69 28.07
CA THR A 46 -13.01 24.63 27.61
C THR A 46 -13.01 24.62 26.07
N MET A 47 -11.82 24.66 25.49
CA MET A 47 -11.62 24.54 24.04
C MET A 47 -11.22 23.14 23.71
N ARG A 48 -11.91 22.53 22.75
CA ARG A 48 -11.65 21.17 22.28
C ARG A 48 -11.49 21.12 20.78
N SER A 49 -10.58 20.26 20.37
CA SER A 49 -10.44 19.76 19.02
C SER A 49 -11.29 18.50 18.90
N ILE A 50 -12.20 18.46 17.94
CA ILE A 50 -13.10 17.31 17.69
C ILE A 50 -12.98 16.94 16.22
N THR A 51 -12.41 15.76 15.92
CA THR A 51 -12.38 15.22 14.58
C THR A 51 -13.72 14.60 14.25
N VAL A 52 -14.28 14.99 13.10
CA VAL A 52 -15.55 14.45 12.60
C VAL A 52 -15.36 13.88 11.20
N GLN A 53 -16.12 12.84 10.89
CA GLN A 53 -16.16 12.20 9.59
C GLN A 53 -17.58 12.28 9.05
N VAL A 54 -17.73 12.73 7.80
CA VAL A 54 -18.98 12.90 7.08
C VAL A 54 -18.88 12.39 5.64
N GLU A 55 -20.02 12.11 5.01
CA GLU A 55 -20.05 11.51 3.67
C GLU A 55 -20.02 12.54 2.51
N SER A 56 -20.39 13.80 2.79
CA SER A 56 -20.49 14.87 1.79
C SER A 56 -20.28 16.25 2.38
N GLU A 57 -19.99 17.24 1.54
CA GLU A 57 -19.90 18.66 1.94
C GLU A 57 -21.27 19.18 2.41
N ASP A 58 -22.39 18.73 1.84
CA ASP A 58 -23.73 19.11 2.30
C ASP A 58 -23.97 18.62 3.73
N GLN A 59 -23.63 17.38 4.05
CA GLN A 59 -23.71 16.86 5.41
C GLN A 59 -22.77 17.60 6.38
N LEU A 60 -21.58 18.01 5.90
CA LEU A 60 -20.67 18.83 6.69
C LEU A 60 -21.33 20.16 7.07
N GLU A 61 -21.93 20.87 6.10
CA GLU A 61 -22.60 22.15 6.38
C GLU A 61 -23.77 21.96 7.36
N GLU A 62 -24.61 20.92 7.21
CA GLU A 62 -25.67 20.60 8.17
C GLU A 62 -25.10 20.36 9.58
N LEU A 63 -23.99 19.64 9.69
CA LEU A 63 -23.30 19.40 10.95
C LEU A 63 -22.78 20.69 11.57
N LEU A 64 -22.14 21.55 10.77
CA LEU A 64 -21.62 22.83 11.24
C LEU A 64 -22.74 23.76 11.73
N GLU A 65 -23.88 23.81 11.02
CA GLU A 65 -25.06 24.56 11.44
C GLU A 65 -25.65 24.01 12.74
N ALA A 66 -25.75 22.68 12.87
CA ALA A 66 -26.22 22.05 14.10
C ALA A 66 -25.34 22.40 15.30
N VAL A 67 -24.00 22.40 15.14
CA VAL A 67 -23.08 22.79 16.21
C VAL A 67 -23.16 24.30 16.51
N ARG A 68 -23.23 25.18 15.48
CA ARG A 68 -23.36 26.63 15.64
C ARG A 68 -24.66 27.05 16.34
N SER A 69 -25.73 26.28 16.16
CA SER A 69 -27.06 26.56 16.77
C SER A 69 -27.08 26.29 18.27
N LEU A 70 -26.08 25.63 18.84
CA LEU A 70 -26.04 25.28 20.26
C LEU A 70 -25.76 26.51 21.12
N GLU A 71 -26.70 26.88 21.98
CA GLU A 71 -26.54 28.02 22.88
C GLU A 71 -25.33 27.87 23.80
N GLY A 72 -24.50 28.93 23.84
CA GLY A 72 -23.29 29.00 24.67
C GLY A 72 -22.08 28.24 24.11
N ILE A 73 -22.20 27.63 22.94
CA ILE A 73 -21.11 26.93 22.24
C ILE A 73 -20.64 27.77 21.08
N THR A 74 -19.32 27.87 20.89
CA THR A 74 -18.72 28.62 19.79
C THR A 74 -17.85 27.70 18.95
N LEU A 75 -18.13 27.60 17.67
CA LEU A 75 -17.27 26.99 16.68
C LEU A 75 -16.26 28.02 16.17
N HIS A 76 -14.98 27.84 16.48
CA HIS A 76 -13.91 28.80 16.12
C HIS A 76 -13.37 28.54 14.70
N THR A 77 -12.92 27.32 14.46
CA THR A 77 -12.34 26.92 13.17
C THR A 77 -12.81 25.54 12.76
N VAL A 78 -12.84 25.34 11.45
CA VAL A 78 -13.02 24.06 10.80
C VAL A 78 -11.79 23.83 9.93
N SER A 79 -11.00 22.80 10.18
CA SER A 79 -9.79 22.50 9.43
C SER A 79 -9.91 21.15 8.72
N ASP A 80 -9.31 21.08 7.56
CA ASP A 80 -9.12 19.84 6.83
C ASP A 80 -7.75 19.26 7.24
N GLU A 81 -7.77 18.28 8.15
CA GLU A 81 -6.56 17.67 8.66
C GLU A 81 -5.77 16.94 7.56
N VAL A 82 -6.48 16.43 6.55
CA VAL A 82 -5.82 15.77 5.42
C VAL A 82 -5.01 16.79 4.62
N LEU A 83 -5.62 17.92 4.25
CA LEU A 83 -4.91 19.00 3.55
C LEU A 83 -3.78 19.57 4.42
N HIS A 84 -4.06 19.83 5.70
CA HIS A 84 -3.05 20.34 6.64
C HIS A 84 -1.83 19.40 6.78
N ALA A 85 -2.07 18.09 6.86
CA ALA A 85 -0.99 17.10 6.90
C ALA A 85 -0.14 17.04 5.62
N HIS A 86 -0.63 17.61 4.52
CA HIS A 86 0.08 17.69 3.25
C HIS A 86 0.76 19.05 2.98
N GLU A 87 0.50 20.06 3.81
CA GLU A 87 1.15 21.36 3.67
C GLU A 87 2.67 21.26 3.76
N GLY A 88 3.37 21.74 2.72
CA GLY A 88 4.83 21.65 2.61
C GLY A 88 5.39 20.28 2.26
N GLY A 89 4.51 19.31 1.94
CA GLY A 89 4.87 17.92 1.60
C GLY A 89 5.13 17.03 2.82
N LYS A 90 5.24 15.73 2.58
CA LYS A 90 5.41 14.69 3.63
C LYS A 90 6.83 14.17 3.75
N ILE A 91 7.72 14.54 2.84
CA ILE A 91 9.10 14.06 2.79
C ILE A 91 10.08 15.23 2.74
N GLN A 92 11.26 15.02 3.29
CA GLN A 92 12.37 15.97 3.21
C GLN A 92 13.69 15.24 3.07
N MET A 93 14.65 15.83 2.38
CA MET A 93 16.02 15.33 2.34
C MET A 93 16.81 15.90 3.53
N LYS A 94 17.50 15.02 4.27
CA LYS A 94 18.30 15.42 5.44
C LYS A 94 19.69 14.84 5.37
N SER A 95 20.72 15.66 5.63
CA SER A 95 22.10 15.18 5.74
C SER A 95 22.27 14.27 6.97
N LYS A 96 22.94 13.13 6.77
CA LYS A 96 23.37 12.23 7.86
C LYS A 96 24.56 12.77 8.63
N MET A 97 25.33 13.69 8.03
CA MET A 97 26.55 14.23 8.59
C MET A 97 26.39 15.70 8.94
N LYS A 98 26.95 16.09 10.06
CA LYS A 98 27.13 17.49 10.43
C LYS A 98 28.43 18.00 9.84
N ILE A 99 28.42 19.21 9.31
CA ILE A 99 29.59 19.93 8.78
C ILE A 99 29.79 21.14 9.68
N GLU A 100 30.64 21.01 10.71
CA GLU A 100 30.86 22.04 11.73
C GLU A 100 32.31 22.57 11.73
N SER A 101 33.18 21.96 10.88
CA SER A 101 34.58 22.35 10.76
C SER A 101 35.10 22.26 9.32
N ILE A 102 36.22 22.93 9.06
CA ILE A 102 36.95 22.81 7.76
C ILE A 102 37.40 21.35 7.55
N ALA A 103 37.71 20.63 8.61
CA ALA A 103 38.08 19.24 8.52
C ALA A 103 36.90 18.35 8.06
N ASP A 104 35.68 18.65 8.54
CA ASP A 104 34.47 17.95 8.09
C ASP A 104 34.18 18.27 6.61
N LEU A 105 34.26 19.54 6.24
CA LEU A 105 34.08 19.95 4.84
C LEU A 105 35.05 19.23 3.90
N ARG A 106 36.33 19.12 4.27
CA ARG A 106 37.34 18.42 3.49
C ARG A 106 37.08 16.92 3.37
N ARG A 107 36.49 16.29 4.37
CA ARG A 107 36.09 14.87 4.34
C ARG A 107 34.87 14.62 3.47
N VAL A 108 33.87 15.49 3.59
CA VAL A 108 32.57 15.32 2.92
C VAL A 108 32.59 15.79 1.46
N TYR A 109 33.42 16.79 1.16
CA TYR A 109 33.49 17.42 -0.16
C TYR A 109 34.94 17.48 -0.66
N THR A 110 35.41 18.63 -1.09
CA THR A 110 36.75 18.78 -1.71
C THR A 110 37.81 19.03 -0.65
N PRO A 111 38.94 18.32 -0.69
CA PRO A 111 39.45 17.35 -1.71
C PRO A 111 39.09 15.87 -1.42
N GLY A 112 38.62 15.52 -0.24
CA GLY A 112 38.48 14.15 0.24
C GLY A 112 37.58 13.27 -0.65
N VAL A 113 36.47 13.82 -1.15
CA VAL A 113 35.49 13.12 -1.99
C VAL A 113 36.13 12.52 -3.26
N ALA A 114 37.19 13.12 -3.78
CA ALA A 114 37.89 12.61 -4.99
C ALA A 114 38.40 11.18 -4.81
N ASN A 115 38.82 10.81 -3.60
CA ASN A 115 39.27 9.45 -3.31
C ASN A 115 38.13 8.44 -3.38
N VAL A 116 36.94 8.83 -2.91
CA VAL A 116 35.73 8.00 -3.01
C VAL A 116 35.30 7.83 -4.46
N CYS A 117 35.33 8.91 -5.25
CA CYS A 117 35.04 8.85 -6.70
C CYS A 117 35.96 7.88 -7.43
N ARG A 118 37.28 7.94 -7.18
CA ARG A 118 38.24 6.99 -7.78
C ARG A 118 37.98 5.56 -7.35
N ALA A 119 37.70 5.32 -6.07
CA ALA A 119 37.40 3.99 -5.56
C ALA A 119 36.12 3.39 -6.21
N ILE A 120 35.13 4.21 -6.51
CA ILE A 120 33.92 3.79 -7.24
C ILE A 120 34.24 3.57 -8.71
N GLN A 121 35.02 4.44 -9.33
CA GLN A 121 35.44 4.28 -10.72
C GLN A 121 36.19 2.97 -10.94
N GLU A 122 37.10 2.61 -10.03
CA GLU A 122 37.87 1.35 -10.06
C GLU A 122 36.98 0.12 -9.76
N GLN A 123 35.98 0.26 -8.89
CA GLN A 123 35.08 -0.81 -8.46
C GLN A 123 33.65 -0.28 -8.33
N PRO A 124 32.84 -0.31 -9.41
CA PRO A 124 31.49 0.31 -9.45
C PRO A 124 30.54 -0.15 -8.33
N ASP A 125 30.62 -1.39 -7.86
CA ASP A 125 29.80 -1.90 -6.76
C ASP A 125 30.00 -1.14 -5.44
N LYS A 126 31.14 -0.45 -5.28
CA LYS A 126 31.39 0.42 -4.13
C LYS A 126 30.44 1.61 -4.06
N ALA A 127 29.78 1.97 -5.16
CA ALA A 127 28.73 2.99 -5.14
C ALA A 127 27.61 2.65 -4.17
N LYS A 128 27.22 1.38 -4.07
CA LYS A 128 26.19 0.90 -3.14
C LYS A 128 26.61 1.04 -1.66
N ILE A 129 27.92 1.09 -1.39
CA ILE A 129 28.48 1.17 -0.03
C ILE A 129 28.74 2.63 0.37
N TYR A 130 29.34 3.42 -0.54
CA TYR A 130 29.83 4.76 -0.22
C TYR A 130 28.86 5.89 -0.60
N THR A 131 27.70 5.56 -1.19
CA THR A 131 26.64 6.52 -1.51
C THR A 131 25.29 6.05 -0.98
N SER A 132 24.26 6.86 -1.15
CA SER A 132 22.88 6.47 -0.81
C SER A 132 22.25 5.49 -1.82
N ILE A 133 22.88 5.24 -2.97
CA ILE A 133 22.34 4.41 -4.07
C ILE A 133 21.84 3.06 -3.54
N GLY A 134 22.66 2.36 -2.74
CA GLY A 134 22.31 1.03 -2.21
C GLY A 134 21.07 0.98 -1.29
N ASN A 135 20.58 2.14 -0.86
CA ASN A 135 19.39 2.26 0.02
C ASN A 135 18.35 3.22 -0.52
N THR A 136 18.34 3.51 -1.83
CA THR A 136 17.42 4.48 -2.44
C THR A 136 16.63 3.84 -3.57
N VAL A 137 15.30 3.99 -3.53
CA VAL A 137 14.35 3.51 -4.54
C VAL A 137 13.75 4.71 -5.26
N ALA A 138 13.62 4.66 -6.58
CA ALA A 138 12.79 5.62 -7.32
C ALA A 138 11.34 5.12 -7.32
N ILE A 139 10.39 5.99 -6.96
CA ILE A 139 8.94 5.76 -7.15
C ILE A 139 8.56 6.51 -8.42
N VAL A 140 8.34 5.78 -9.51
CA VAL A 140 8.11 6.34 -10.84
C VAL A 140 6.64 6.24 -11.22
N THR A 141 6.04 7.37 -11.61
CA THR A 141 4.65 7.43 -12.07
C THR A 141 4.51 8.38 -13.26
N ASP A 142 3.56 8.08 -14.15
CA ASP A 142 3.04 9.00 -15.17
C ASP A 142 1.67 9.58 -14.78
N GLY A 143 1.10 9.14 -13.66
CA GLY A 143 -0.16 9.61 -13.12
C GLY A 143 -1.41 9.16 -13.90
N THR A 144 -1.31 8.09 -14.68
CA THR A 144 -2.43 7.62 -15.55
C THR A 144 -3.45 6.74 -14.82
N ALA A 145 -3.16 6.24 -13.60
CA ALA A 145 -4.04 5.32 -12.87
C ALA A 145 -4.11 5.61 -11.35
N ILE A 146 -4.21 6.87 -10.97
CA ILE A 146 -4.15 7.32 -9.56
C ILE A 146 -5.39 6.88 -8.77
N LEU A 147 -5.21 6.03 -7.74
CA LEU A 147 -6.17 5.74 -6.65
C LEU A 147 -7.66 5.67 -7.06
N GLY A 148 -8.01 5.11 -8.22
CA GLY A 148 -9.40 5.10 -8.70
C GLY A 148 -9.91 6.45 -9.22
N LEU A 149 -9.07 7.51 -9.21
CA LEU A 149 -9.34 8.78 -9.87
C LEU A 149 -9.01 8.73 -11.36
N GLY A 150 -8.28 7.70 -11.78
CA GLY A 150 -7.86 7.51 -13.16
C GLY A 150 -6.70 8.43 -13.56
N ASN A 151 -6.72 8.89 -14.80
CA ASN A 151 -5.68 9.76 -15.34
C ASN A 151 -5.89 11.21 -14.88
N ILE A 152 -5.22 11.61 -13.82
CA ILE A 152 -5.21 12.99 -13.31
C ILE A 152 -3.85 13.68 -13.51
N GLY A 153 -2.92 12.99 -14.13
CA GLY A 153 -1.56 13.46 -14.41
C GLY A 153 -0.60 13.34 -13.23
N PRO A 154 0.72 13.40 -13.52
CA PRO A 154 1.74 13.06 -12.53
C PRO A 154 1.81 14.04 -11.36
N VAL A 155 1.59 15.34 -11.58
CA VAL A 155 1.69 16.36 -10.51
C VAL A 155 0.58 16.19 -9.49
N ALA A 156 -0.64 15.90 -9.92
CA ALA A 156 -1.75 15.64 -9.00
C ALA A 156 -1.58 14.30 -8.24
N GLY A 157 -0.79 13.37 -8.79
CA GLY A 157 -0.39 12.13 -8.13
C GLY A 157 0.71 12.27 -7.07
N MET A 158 1.42 13.41 -7.01
CA MET A 158 2.53 13.60 -6.07
C MET A 158 2.19 13.28 -4.61
N PRO A 159 1.02 13.67 -4.05
CA PRO A 159 0.67 13.33 -2.67
C PRO A 159 0.67 11.81 -2.39
N VAL A 160 0.29 10.99 -3.36
CA VAL A 160 0.33 9.52 -3.24
C VAL A 160 1.78 9.05 -3.19
N MET A 161 2.62 9.55 -4.11
CA MET A 161 4.04 9.19 -4.19
C MET A 161 4.81 9.57 -2.92
N GLU A 162 4.53 10.75 -2.36
CA GLU A 162 5.09 11.15 -1.05
C GLU A 162 4.60 10.26 0.09
N GLY A 163 3.34 9.83 0.05
CA GLY A 163 2.81 8.86 1.01
C GLY A 163 3.58 7.55 0.96
N LYS A 164 3.84 7.01 -0.23
CA LYS A 164 4.65 5.81 -0.41
C LYS A 164 6.10 6.01 0.05
N ALA A 165 6.69 7.15 -0.25
CA ALA A 165 8.05 7.47 0.21
C ALA A 165 8.14 7.51 1.74
N ALA A 166 7.16 8.13 2.41
CA ALA A 166 7.07 8.15 3.87
C ALA A 166 6.91 6.73 4.46
N LEU A 167 6.12 5.85 3.81
CA LEU A 167 5.96 4.46 4.23
C LEU A 167 7.25 3.64 4.05
N PHE A 168 8.00 3.85 2.97
CA PHE A 168 9.32 3.25 2.77
C PHE A 168 10.29 3.61 3.90
N ASP A 169 10.34 4.89 4.28
CA ASP A 169 11.19 5.36 5.38
C ASP A 169 10.73 4.74 6.70
N GLN A 170 9.47 4.92 7.05
CA GLN A 170 8.93 4.56 8.35
C GLN A 170 8.86 3.05 8.62
N LEU A 171 8.61 2.23 7.59
CA LEU A 171 8.42 0.79 7.74
C LEU A 171 9.66 -0.04 7.38
N ALA A 172 10.53 0.48 6.51
CA ALA A 172 11.64 -0.29 5.98
C ALA A 172 13.01 0.43 6.03
N ASN A 173 13.07 1.66 6.53
CA ASN A 173 14.29 2.49 6.53
C ASN A 173 14.94 2.54 5.13
N VAL A 174 14.13 2.72 4.10
CA VAL A 174 14.53 2.87 2.71
C VAL A 174 14.25 4.30 2.27
N ASN A 175 15.23 4.98 1.70
CA ASN A 175 15.00 6.25 1.05
C ASN A 175 14.19 6.01 -0.23
N ALA A 176 13.10 6.72 -0.43
CA ALA A 176 12.34 6.64 -1.65
C ALA A 176 12.12 8.04 -2.23
N ILE A 177 12.36 8.18 -3.53
CA ILE A 177 12.32 9.48 -4.21
C ILE A 177 11.23 9.41 -5.29
N PRO A 178 10.16 10.21 -5.17
CA PRO A 178 9.16 10.38 -6.22
C PRO A 178 9.77 10.95 -7.51
N ILE A 179 9.48 10.32 -8.64
CA ILE A 179 9.86 10.74 -9.98
C ILE A 179 8.60 10.82 -10.83
N LEU A 180 8.18 12.03 -11.10
CA LEU A 180 6.98 12.32 -11.88
C LEU A 180 7.36 12.47 -13.35
N LEU A 181 6.76 11.67 -14.21
CA LEU A 181 7.03 11.70 -15.65
C LEU A 181 5.89 12.38 -16.40
N ASN A 182 6.23 13.40 -17.15
CA ASN A 182 5.29 14.07 -18.06
C ASN A 182 5.34 13.45 -19.47
N VAL A 183 5.31 12.12 -19.53
CA VAL A 183 5.29 11.30 -20.75
C VAL A 183 4.43 10.07 -20.49
N ASN A 184 3.66 9.64 -21.49
CA ASN A 184 2.73 8.52 -21.37
C ASN A 184 3.07 7.35 -22.31
N GLU A 185 3.95 7.59 -23.27
CA GLU A 185 4.36 6.55 -24.22
C GLU A 185 5.32 5.56 -23.53
N PRO A 186 5.06 4.24 -23.56
CA PRO A 186 5.89 3.24 -22.90
C PRO A 186 7.38 3.36 -23.22
N LYS A 187 7.73 3.61 -24.48
CA LYS A 187 9.12 3.75 -24.91
C LYS A 187 9.85 4.93 -24.25
N GLU A 188 9.14 6.05 -24.07
CA GLU A 188 9.70 7.24 -23.44
C GLU A 188 9.86 7.05 -21.93
N ILE A 189 8.88 6.42 -21.29
CA ILE A 189 8.96 6.03 -19.87
C ILE A 189 10.16 5.10 -19.65
N ILE A 190 10.26 4.02 -20.42
CA ILE A 190 11.36 3.05 -20.33
C ILE A 190 12.71 3.76 -20.49
N GLN A 191 12.85 4.58 -21.53
CA GLN A 191 14.11 5.28 -21.78
C GLN A 191 14.48 6.26 -20.67
N THR A 192 13.47 6.97 -20.12
CA THR A 192 13.69 7.91 -19.01
C THR A 192 14.13 7.17 -17.75
N VAL A 193 13.44 6.08 -17.40
CA VAL A 193 13.79 5.27 -16.22
C VAL A 193 15.19 4.68 -16.37
N LYS A 194 15.57 4.19 -17.55
CA LYS A 194 16.93 3.72 -17.83
C LYS A 194 17.97 4.81 -17.61
N ASN A 195 17.70 6.02 -18.05
CA ASN A 195 18.64 7.14 -17.95
C ASN A 195 18.88 7.57 -16.48
N ILE A 196 17.88 7.47 -15.62
CA ILE A 196 17.99 7.85 -14.20
C ILE A 196 18.40 6.69 -13.30
N SER A 197 18.24 5.44 -13.74
CA SER A 197 18.47 4.23 -12.92
C SER A 197 19.83 4.13 -12.23
N PRO A 198 20.95 4.70 -12.76
CA PRO A 198 22.24 4.65 -12.08
C PRO A 198 22.24 5.31 -10.68
N GLY A 199 21.28 6.18 -10.39
CA GLY A 199 21.15 6.84 -9.09
C GLY A 199 20.41 6.02 -8.01
N PHE A 200 19.93 4.81 -8.33
CA PHE A 200 19.01 4.05 -7.49
C PHE A 200 19.44 2.59 -7.29
N GLY A 201 19.05 2.03 -6.16
CA GLY A 201 19.19 0.61 -5.87
C GLY A 201 18.01 -0.24 -6.33
N GLY A 202 16.90 0.41 -6.71
CA GLY A 202 15.69 -0.24 -7.24
C GLY A 202 14.67 0.76 -7.76
N ILE A 203 13.71 0.27 -8.55
CA ILE A 203 12.63 1.05 -9.16
C ILE A 203 11.28 0.48 -8.74
N LEU A 204 10.44 1.30 -8.14
CA LEU A 204 9.02 1.05 -7.96
C LEU A 204 8.25 1.82 -9.03
N LEU A 205 7.52 1.12 -9.87
CA LEU A 205 6.55 1.72 -10.79
C LEU A 205 5.20 1.82 -10.05
N GLU A 206 4.54 2.96 -10.17
CA GLU A 206 3.34 3.27 -9.41
C GLU A 206 2.31 4.00 -10.25
N ASP A 207 1.04 3.60 -10.13
CA ASP A 207 -0.10 4.28 -10.76
C ASP A 207 0.06 4.48 -12.29
N ILE A 208 0.74 3.53 -12.96
CA ILE A 208 0.86 3.47 -14.42
C ILE A 208 -0.23 2.55 -14.97
N GLY A 209 -1.07 3.07 -15.85
CA GLY A 209 -2.25 2.39 -16.34
C GLY A 209 -1.99 1.13 -17.18
N SER A 210 -2.88 0.14 -17.04
CA SER A 210 -2.94 -1.01 -17.95
C SER A 210 -3.48 -0.57 -19.32
N PRO A 211 -2.98 -1.13 -20.46
CA PRO A 211 -2.02 -2.23 -20.54
C PRO A 211 -0.54 -1.83 -20.53
N HIS A 212 -0.20 -0.54 -20.58
CA HIS A 212 1.17 -0.03 -20.72
C HIS A 212 2.10 -0.50 -19.59
N CYS A 213 1.56 -0.60 -18.37
CA CYS A 213 2.34 -1.04 -17.21
C CYS A 213 3.02 -2.41 -17.38
N PHE A 214 2.43 -3.32 -18.15
CA PHE A 214 2.98 -4.65 -18.40
C PHE A 214 4.25 -4.58 -19.23
N GLU A 215 4.20 -3.89 -20.39
CA GLU A 215 5.35 -3.71 -21.28
C GLU A 215 6.48 -2.95 -20.58
N ILE A 216 6.13 -1.89 -19.85
CA ILE A 216 7.09 -1.04 -19.16
C ILE A 216 7.86 -1.85 -18.12
N GLU A 217 7.16 -2.58 -17.27
CA GLU A 217 7.80 -3.39 -16.22
C GLU A 217 8.66 -4.50 -16.82
N GLU A 218 8.13 -5.25 -17.78
CA GLU A 218 8.83 -6.40 -18.38
C GLU A 218 10.14 -5.95 -19.04
N ARG A 219 10.10 -4.91 -19.86
CA ARG A 219 11.28 -4.38 -20.52
C ARG A 219 12.30 -3.79 -19.56
N LEU A 220 11.86 -3.07 -18.51
CA LEU A 220 12.77 -2.55 -17.52
C LEU A 220 13.45 -3.67 -16.71
N LYS A 221 12.76 -4.76 -16.40
CA LYS A 221 13.36 -5.95 -15.77
C LYS A 221 14.41 -6.61 -16.66
N GLU A 222 14.18 -6.63 -17.98
CA GLU A 222 15.17 -7.18 -18.93
C GLU A 222 16.39 -6.28 -19.09
N GLU A 223 16.19 -4.97 -19.13
CA GLU A 223 17.19 -3.98 -19.54
C GLU A 223 17.98 -3.36 -18.37
N LEU A 224 17.53 -3.54 -17.09
CA LEU A 224 18.21 -3.00 -15.92
C LEU A 224 18.86 -4.08 -15.05
N ASP A 225 19.95 -3.73 -14.37
CA ASP A 225 20.66 -4.59 -13.41
C ASP A 225 20.26 -4.32 -11.95
N ILE A 226 19.12 -3.67 -11.74
CA ILE A 226 18.53 -3.37 -10.42
C ILE A 226 17.06 -3.85 -10.39
N PRO A 227 16.52 -4.20 -9.19
CA PRO A 227 15.16 -4.70 -9.10
C PRO A 227 14.12 -3.65 -9.53
N VAL A 228 13.17 -4.10 -10.33
CA VAL A 228 12.02 -3.33 -10.79
C VAL A 228 10.73 -4.04 -10.37
N MET A 229 9.75 -3.30 -9.85
CA MET A 229 8.43 -3.84 -9.49
C MET A 229 7.35 -2.79 -9.73
N HIS A 230 6.24 -3.20 -10.32
CA HIS A 230 5.02 -2.40 -10.39
C HIS A 230 4.10 -2.76 -9.21
N ASP A 231 3.80 -1.78 -8.34
CA ASP A 231 3.12 -2.06 -7.08
C ASP A 231 1.65 -2.47 -7.26
N ASP A 232 0.92 -1.81 -8.17
CA ASP A 232 -0.49 -2.16 -8.44
C ASP A 232 -0.65 -3.57 -9.00
N GLN A 233 0.40 -4.11 -9.62
CA GLN A 233 0.44 -5.51 -10.01
C GLN A 233 0.84 -6.38 -8.81
N HIS A 234 2.07 -6.26 -8.37
CA HIS A 234 2.70 -7.25 -7.48
C HIS A 234 2.45 -6.99 -6.00
N GLY A 235 2.41 -5.71 -5.56
CA GLY A 235 2.06 -5.38 -4.18
C GLY A 235 0.64 -5.83 -3.86
N THR A 236 -0.31 -5.53 -4.74
CA THR A 236 -1.71 -5.97 -4.61
C THR A 236 -1.82 -7.50 -4.64
N ALA A 237 -1.13 -8.18 -5.56
CA ALA A 237 -1.16 -9.64 -5.65
C ALA A 237 -0.60 -10.33 -4.39
N VAL A 238 0.47 -9.78 -3.78
CA VAL A 238 1.07 -10.29 -2.55
C VAL A 238 0.08 -10.22 -1.38
N VAL A 239 -0.56 -9.07 -1.17
CA VAL A 239 -1.49 -8.92 -0.04
C VAL A 239 -2.78 -9.69 -0.27
N THR A 240 -3.23 -9.82 -1.53
CA THR A 240 -4.38 -10.65 -1.90
C THR A 240 -4.12 -12.13 -1.63
N LEU A 241 -2.94 -12.64 -2.00
CA LEU A 241 -2.57 -14.02 -1.67
C LEU A 241 -2.46 -14.23 -0.15
N ALA A 242 -1.89 -13.27 0.60
CA ALA A 242 -1.82 -13.34 2.05
C ALA A 242 -3.21 -13.39 2.69
N ALA A 243 -4.13 -12.55 2.22
CA ALA A 243 -5.52 -12.53 2.64
C ALA A 243 -6.23 -13.88 2.34
N ALA A 244 -6.06 -14.41 1.14
CA ALA A 244 -6.62 -15.71 0.76
C ALA A 244 -6.06 -16.86 1.62
N ILE A 245 -4.76 -16.87 1.93
CA ILE A 245 -4.16 -17.85 2.84
C ILE A 245 -4.80 -17.75 4.24
N SER A 246 -5.00 -16.53 4.77
CA SER A 246 -5.61 -16.32 6.08
C SER A 246 -7.08 -16.73 6.09
N ALA A 247 -7.86 -16.36 5.06
CA ALA A 247 -9.25 -16.76 4.91
C ALA A 247 -9.40 -18.30 4.81
N CYS A 248 -8.53 -18.95 4.04
CA CYS A 248 -8.51 -20.40 3.93
C CYS A 248 -8.16 -21.08 5.26
N ARG A 249 -7.23 -20.53 6.04
CA ARG A 249 -6.90 -21.05 7.38
C ARG A 249 -8.08 -20.95 8.35
N SER A 250 -8.85 -19.87 8.31
CA SER A 250 -10.00 -19.67 9.18
C SER A 250 -11.20 -20.54 8.80
N THR A 251 -11.33 -20.88 7.52
CA THR A 251 -12.47 -21.67 7.00
C THR A 251 -12.18 -23.16 6.81
N GLY A 252 -10.90 -23.57 6.90
CA GLY A 252 -10.47 -24.94 6.65
C GLY A 252 -10.37 -25.31 5.15
N VAL A 253 -10.53 -24.35 4.24
CA VAL A 253 -10.39 -24.58 2.79
C VAL A 253 -8.92 -24.80 2.43
N ASN A 254 -8.64 -25.78 1.58
CA ASN A 254 -7.28 -25.99 1.04
C ASN A 254 -7.08 -25.12 -0.22
N LEU A 255 -6.36 -24.00 -0.07
CA LEU A 255 -6.15 -23.06 -1.16
C LEU A 255 -5.55 -23.68 -2.42
N LYS A 256 -4.62 -24.64 -2.30
CA LYS A 256 -3.96 -25.26 -3.47
C LYS A 256 -4.88 -26.17 -4.28
N GLU A 257 -5.88 -26.75 -3.63
CA GLU A 257 -6.87 -27.63 -4.29
C GLU A 257 -8.14 -26.87 -4.70
N ALA A 258 -8.35 -25.67 -4.17
CA ALA A 258 -9.50 -24.83 -4.48
C ALA A 258 -9.44 -24.30 -5.94
N LYS A 259 -10.61 -24.06 -6.53
CA LYS A 259 -10.73 -23.32 -7.78
C LYS A 259 -10.82 -21.84 -7.46
N VAL A 260 -9.87 -21.07 -7.96
CA VAL A 260 -9.79 -19.62 -7.73
C VAL A 260 -10.30 -18.88 -8.94
N GLY A 261 -11.32 -18.04 -8.74
CA GLY A 261 -11.88 -17.15 -9.74
C GLY A 261 -11.36 -15.72 -9.58
N GLN A 262 -10.97 -15.07 -10.66
CA GLN A 262 -10.57 -13.66 -10.69
C GLN A 262 -11.51 -12.88 -11.60
N ILE A 263 -12.25 -11.93 -11.06
CA ILE A 263 -13.08 -10.98 -11.81
C ILE A 263 -12.29 -9.68 -11.97
N GLY A 264 -12.11 -9.27 -13.24
CA GLY A 264 -11.22 -8.16 -13.61
C GLY A 264 -9.78 -8.63 -13.80
N LEU A 265 -9.27 -8.47 -15.03
CA LEU A 265 -7.93 -8.89 -15.48
C LEU A 265 -7.04 -7.70 -15.87
N GLY A 266 -7.23 -6.57 -15.18
CA GLY A 266 -6.33 -5.43 -15.23
C GLY A 266 -4.97 -5.73 -14.57
N ALA A 267 -4.22 -4.68 -14.22
CA ALA A 267 -2.90 -4.81 -13.60
C ALA A 267 -2.91 -5.73 -12.38
N ALA A 268 -3.77 -5.46 -11.40
CA ALA A 268 -3.91 -6.25 -10.18
C ALA A 268 -4.41 -7.68 -10.45
N GLY A 269 -5.43 -7.83 -11.30
CA GLY A 269 -6.06 -9.14 -11.55
C GLY A 269 -5.14 -10.13 -12.23
N ILE A 270 -4.43 -9.72 -13.27
CA ILE A 270 -3.43 -10.59 -13.96
C ILE A 270 -2.31 -10.98 -13.00
N ALA A 271 -1.77 -10.03 -12.23
CA ALA A 271 -0.72 -10.32 -11.27
C ALA A 271 -1.20 -11.26 -10.15
N THR A 272 -2.45 -11.09 -9.68
CA THR A 272 -3.10 -12.01 -8.73
C THR A 272 -3.18 -13.42 -9.30
N CYS A 273 -3.70 -13.60 -10.52
CA CYS A 273 -3.74 -14.92 -11.17
C CYS A 273 -2.36 -15.59 -11.22
N ARG A 274 -1.35 -14.87 -11.68
CA ARG A 274 0.04 -15.37 -11.74
C ARG A 274 0.58 -15.73 -10.37
N MET A 275 0.27 -14.94 -9.36
CA MET A 275 0.69 -15.19 -7.97
C MET A 275 0.08 -16.48 -7.41
N PHE A 276 -1.23 -16.69 -7.63
CA PHE A 276 -1.90 -17.92 -7.17
C PHE A 276 -1.37 -19.17 -7.89
N MET A 277 -1.11 -19.07 -9.20
CA MET A 277 -0.45 -20.16 -9.94
C MET A 277 0.97 -20.43 -9.41
N ALA A 278 1.75 -19.39 -9.12
CA ALA A 278 3.10 -19.52 -8.54
C ALA A 278 3.07 -20.12 -7.11
N TYR A 279 2.01 -19.87 -6.34
CA TYR A 279 1.79 -20.49 -5.03
C TYR A 279 1.44 -21.98 -5.12
N GLY A 280 1.03 -22.44 -6.30
CA GLY A 280 0.68 -23.85 -6.59
C GLY A 280 -0.82 -24.12 -6.61
N VAL A 281 -1.66 -23.11 -6.79
CA VAL A 281 -3.10 -23.29 -7.07
C VAL A 281 -3.27 -23.93 -8.44
N LYS A 282 -3.98 -25.05 -8.51
CA LYS A 282 -4.10 -25.86 -9.73
C LYS A 282 -5.05 -25.29 -10.78
N GLN A 283 -6.06 -24.54 -10.34
CA GLN A 283 -7.11 -24.02 -11.22
C GLN A 283 -7.34 -22.54 -10.92
N VAL A 284 -6.91 -21.68 -11.82
CA VAL A 284 -7.16 -20.25 -11.81
C VAL A 284 -7.99 -19.90 -13.04
N ILE A 285 -9.15 -19.31 -12.82
CA ILE A 285 -10.15 -18.97 -13.84
C ILE A 285 -10.39 -17.47 -13.77
N GLY A 286 -10.27 -16.76 -14.88
CA GLY A 286 -10.49 -15.32 -14.93
C GLY A 286 -11.69 -14.95 -15.79
N ALA A 287 -12.19 -13.72 -15.60
CA ALA A 287 -13.16 -13.10 -16.50
C ALA A 287 -12.92 -11.59 -16.57
N ASP A 288 -12.88 -11.06 -17.79
CA ASP A 288 -12.81 -9.62 -18.10
C ASP A 288 -13.62 -9.30 -19.35
N LYS A 289 -14.03 -8.04 -19.49
CA LYS A 289 -14.71 -7.56 -20.72
C LYS A 289 -13.75 -7.45 -21.91
N SER A 290 -12.43 -7.22 -21.64
CA SER A 290 -11.42 -7.11 -22.68
C SER A 290 -10.96 -8.48 -23.15
N PRO A 291 -11.14 -8.80 -24.46
CA PRO A 291 -10.59 -10.02 -25.05
C PRO A 291 -9.07 -10.12 -24.86
N GLU A 292 -8.36 -9.01 -24.98
CA GLU A 292 -6.90 -8.95 -24.85
C GLU A 292 -6.44 -9.29 -23.41
N ALA A 293 -7.21 -8.89 -22.39
CA ALA A 293 -6.93 -9.25 -21.00
C ALA A 293 -7.17 -10.75 -20.76
N ASN A 294 -8.22 -11.30 -21.36
CA ASN A 294 -8.51 -12.74 -21.33
C ASN A 294 -7.40 -13.55 -22.03
N GLU A 295 -6.98 -13.14 -23.22
CA GLU A 295 -5.88 -13.77 -23.96
C GLU A 295 -4.57 -13.72 -23.15
N ARG A 296 -4.31 -12.61 -22.49
CA ARG A 296 -3.14 -12.48 -21.60
C ARG A 296 -3.18 -13.48 -20.47
N LEU A 297 -4.33 -13.70 -19.81
CA LEU A 297 -4.45 -14.72 -18.78
C LEU A 297 -4.15 -16.12 -19.32
N VAL A 298 -4.71 -16.44 -20.51
CA VAL A 298 -4.48 -17.74 -21.18
C VAL A 298 -2.99 -17.92 -21.50
N SER A 299 -2.29 -16.88 -21.94
CA SER A 299 -0.85 -16.96 -22.23
C SER A 299 -0.01 -17.30 -21.01
N TYR A 300 -0.49 -16.98 -19.79
CA TYR A 300 0.15 -17.36 -18.53
C TYR A 300 -0.31 -18.71 -17.97
N GLY A 301 -1.20 -19.44 -18.68
CA GLY A 301 -1.68 -20.77 -18.29
C GLY A 301 -2.96 -20.79 -17.45
N GLY A 302 -3.62 -19.64 -17.28
CA GLY A 302 -4.95 -19.55 -16.66
C GLY A 302 -6.06 -19.95 -17.64
N LYS A 303 -7.28 -20.06 -17.13
CA LYS A 303 -8.50 -20.32 -17.90
C LYS A 303 -9.39 -19.08 -17.91
N VAL A 304 -10.27 -18.97 -18.90
CA VAL A 304 -11.26 -17.90 -18.99
C VAL A 304 -12.64 -18.51 -18.88
N ALA A 305 -13.52 -17.90 -18.09
CA ALA A 305 -14.92 -18.25 -18.02
C ALA A 305 -15.71 -17.49 -19.12
N ASP A 306 -16.76 -18.12 -19.63
CA ASP A 306 -17.62 -17.53 -20.65
C ASP A 306 -18.54 -16.43 -20.11
N SER A 307 -18.81 -16.45 -18.78
CA SER A 307 -19.60 -15.43 -18.08
C SER A 307 -19.19 -15.29 -16.62
N LEU A 308 -19.65 -14.19 -15.97
CA LEU A 308 -19.45 -14.01 -14.52
C LEU A 308 -20.24 -15.06 -13.74
N GLU A 309 -21.44 -15.41 -14.17
CA GLU A 309 -22.25 -16.46 -13.57
C GLU A 309 -21.51 -17.80 -13.55
N GLU A 310 -20.94 -18.18 -14.69
CA GLU A 310 -20.14 -19.41 -14.80
C GLU A 310 -18.93 -19.40 -13.87
N LEU A 311 -18.20 -18.27 -13.79
CA LEU A 311 -17.08 -18.13 -12.86
C LEU A 311 -17.55 -18.31 -11.42
N MET A 312 -18.62 -17.63 -11.02
CA MET A 312 -19.20 -17.70 -9.68
C MET A 312 -19.69 -19.11 -9.35
N GLU A 313 -20.31 -19.81 -10.31
CA GLU A 313 -20.78 -21.18 -10.12
C GLU A 313 -19.64 -22.17 -9.94
N ASN A 314 -18.51 -21.97 -10.61
CA ASN A 314 -17.44 -22.95 -10.67
C ASN A 314 -16.32 -22.74 -9.64
N CYS A 315 -16.17 -21.52 -9.05
CA CYS A 315 -15.03 -21.20 -8.19
C CYS A 315 -15.37 -21.30 -6.70
N ASP A 316 -14.43 -21.76 -5.90
CA ASP A 316 -14.55 -21.89 -4.44
C ASP A 316 -14.12 -20.58 -3.76
N ILE A 317 -13.17 -19.88 -4.35
CA ILE A 317 -12.67 -18.57 -3.91
C ILE A 317 -12.81 -17.60 -5.07
N VAL A 318 -13.49 -16.49 -4.87
CA VAL A 318 -13.65 -15.45 -5.88
C VAL A 318 -13.00 -14.17 -5.40
N ILE A 319 -12.15 -13.62 -6.26
CA ILE A 319 -11.44 -12.35 -6.05
C ILE A 319 -11.92 -11.39 -7.12
N ALA A 320 -12.27 -10.18 -6.73
CA ALA A 320 -12.70 -9.15 -7.68
C ALA A 320 -11.86 -7.86 -7.49
N THR A 321 -11.39 -7.32 -8.61
CA THR A 321 -10.56 -6.11 -8.69
C THR A 321 -10.95 -5.30 -9.93
N THR A 322 -12.23 -4.95 -10.04
CA THR A 322 -12.80 -4.38 -11.26
C THR A 322 -12.99 -2.86 -11.22
N GLY A 323 -13.03 -2.30 -10.02
CA GLY A 323 -13.43 -0.91 -9.81
C GLY A 323 -14.93 -0.65 -10.06
N VAL A 324 -15.76 -1.69 -10.25
CA VAL A 324 -17.19 -1.58 -10.53
C VAL A 324 -18.00 -1.98 -9.30
N PRO A 325 -18.56 -1.01 -8.56
CA PRO A 325 -19.35 -1.30 -7.36
C PRO A 325 -20.58 -2.15 -7.66
N GLY A 326 -20.88 -3.13 -6.79
CA GLY A 326 -22.09 -3.93 -6.89
C GLY A 326 -22.13 -4.87 -8.09
N LEU A 327 -21.01 -5.17 -8.74
CA LEU A 327 -20.94 -6.04 -9.92
C LEU A 327 -21.36 -7.49 -9.60
N ILE A 328 -21.02 -7.99 -8.42
CA ILE A 328 -21.36 -9.35 -7.98
C ILE A 328 -22.77 -9.34 -7.40
N ARG A 329 -23.66 -10.16 -7.96
CA ARG A 329 -25.04 -10.29 -7.49
C ARG A 329 -25.14 -11.34 -6.39
N LYS A 330 -26.03 -11.13 -5.39
CA LYS A 330 -26.24 -12.07 -4.27
C LYS A 330 -26.63 -13.48 -4.76
N GLU A 331 -27.47 -13.57 -5.79
CA GLU A 331 -27.94 -14.82 -6.35
C GLU A 331 -26.87 -15.67 -7.05
N TRP A 332 -25.71 -15.12 -7.33
CA TRP A 332 -24.58 -15.87 -7.90
C TRP A 332 -23.70 -16.54 -6.82
N ILE A 333 -23.90 -16.20 -5.55
CA ILE A 333 -23.08 -16.71 -4.46
C ILE A 333 -23.53 -18.12 -4.06
N ARG A 334 -22.58 -19.05 -4.06
CA ARG A 334 -22.80 -20.41 -3.56
C ARG A 334 -22.46 -20.50 -2.08
N LYS A 335 -23.20 -21.38 -1.40
CA LYS A 335 -22.90 -21.70 0.01
C LYS A 335 -21.46 -22.22 0.16
N GLY A 336 -20.70 -21.62 1.07
CA GLY A 336 -19.34 -22.03 1.41
C GLY A 336 -18.25 -21.37 0.56
N GLN A 337 -18.58 -20.41 -0.34
CA GLN A 337 -17.59 -19.65 -1.08
C GLN A 337 -16.84 -18.66 -0.19
N ILE A 338 -15.60 -18.34 -0.59
CA ILE A 338 -14.82 -17.23 -0.07
C ILE A 338 -14.86 -16.10 -1.09
N ILE A 339 -15.28 -14.89 -0.67
CA ILE A 339 -15.42 -13.73 -1.54
C ILE A 339 -14.46 -12.61 -1.08
N LEU A 340 -13.55 -12.20 -1.94
CA LEU A 340 -12.61 -11.11 -1.72
C LEU A 340 -12.90 -10.00 -2.75
N ALA A 341 -13.80 -9.07 -2.42
CA ALA A 341 -14.22 -7.97 -3.30
C ALA A 341 -13.36 -6.73 -3.01
N LEU A 342 -12.21 -6.62 -3.68
CA LEU A 342 -11.10 -5.75 -3.25
C LEU A 342 -11.10 -4.35 -3.86
N SER A 343 -12.10 -3.97 -4.63
CA SER A 343 -12.17 -2.61 -5.18
C SER A 343 -12.44 -1.55 -4.11
N ASN A 344 -11.80 -0.40 -4.25
CA ASN A 344 -11.97 0.77 -3.42
C ASN A 344 -12.47 1.95 -4.27
N PRO A 345 -13.29 2.88 -3.72
CA PRO A 345 -13.79 2.93 -2.34
C PRO A 345 -15.01 2.04 -2.06
N LYS A 346 -15.66 1.50 -3.10
CA LYS A 346 -16.81 0.61 -3.00
C LYS A 346 -16.48 -0.75 -3.61
N PRO A 347 -16.75 -1.86 -2.88
CA PRO A 347 -16.48 -3.21 -3.36
C PRO A 347 -17.49 -3.66 -4.44
N GLU A 348 -17.18 -4.73 -5.13
CA GLU A 348 -18.05 -5.39 -6.08
C GLU A 348 -19.29 -6.03 -5.43
N ILE A 349 -19.22 -6.31 -4.14
CA ILE A 349 -20.33 -6.68 -3.25
C ILE A 349 -19.92 -6.34 -1.82
N GLU A 350 -20.85 -5.84 -1.01
CA GLU A 350 -20.58 -5.63 0.41
C GLU A 350 -20.39 -6.97 1.13
N PRO A 351 -19.45 -7.09 2.07
CA PRO A 351 -19.16 -8.34 2.76
C PRO A 351 -20.39 -8.93 3.47
N GLU A 352 -21.21 -8.09 4.07
CA GLU A 352 -22.43 -8.47 4.75
C GLU A 352 -23.43 -9.15 3.79
N ASP A 353 -23.59 -8.58 2.60
CA ASP A 353 -24.46 -9.10 1.56
C ASP A 353 -23.98 -10.47 1.04
N ALA A 354 -22.67 -10.63 0.91
CA ALA A 354 -22.08 -11.90 0.49
C ALA A 354 -22.26 -13.00 1.54
N LEU A 355 -22.10 -12.67 2.83
CA LEU A 355 -22.30 -13.60 3.95
C LEU A 355 -23.76 -14.00 4.07
N GLU A 356 -24.73 -13.06 3.95
CA GLU A 356 -26.16 -13.34 3.93
C GLU A 356 -26.54 -14.29 2.79
N ALA A 357 -25.90 -14.15 1.62
CA ALA A 357 -26.14 -15.01 0.45
C ALA A 357 -25.54 -16.43 0.59
N GLY A 358 -24.71 -16.67 1.61
CA GLY A 358 -24.17 -18.00 1.92
C GLY A 358 -22.67 -18.16 1.78
N ALA A 359 -21.91 -17.10 1.52
CA ALA A 359 -20.45 -17.15 1.59
C ALA A 359 -20.00 -17.55 2.99
N ILE A 360 -18.96 -18.38 3.10
CA ILE A 360 -18.38 -18.76 4.40
C ILE A 360 -17.43 -17.69 4.93
N TYR A 361 -16.91 -16.87 4.01
CA TYR A 361 -16.03 -15.74 4.31
C TYR A 361 -16.19 -14.66 3.24
N ALA A 362 -16.25 -13.42 3.65
CA ALA A 362 -16.26 -12.27 2.74
C ALA A 362 -15.49 -11.10 3.34
N THR A 363 -14.82 -10.33 2.47
CA THR A 363 -14.12 -9.09 2.83
C THR A 363 -14.02 -8.14 1.65
N ASP A 364 -13.71 -6.89 1.96
CA ASP A 364 -13.49 -5.82 0.96
C ASP A 364 -12.02 -5.35 0.91
N GLY A 365 -11.75 -4.37 0.02
CA GLY A 365 -10.43 -3.80 -0.18
C GLY A 365 -9.93 -2.87 0.92
N ARG A 366 -10.81 -2.45 1.87
CA ARG A 366 -10.43 -1.56 2.98
C ARG A 366 -9.45 -2.23 3.94
N SER A 367 -9.57 -3.55 4.09
CA SER A 367 -8.72 -4.37 4.97
C SER A 367 -7.45 -4.89 4.28
N VAL A 368 -7.35 -4.83 2.95
CA VAL A 368 -6.25 -5.41 2.15
C VAL A 368 -5.47 -4.29 1.48
N ASN A 369 -4.34 -3.89 2.08
CA ASN A 369 -3.55 -2.76 1.60
C ASN A 369 -2.13 -3.21 1.23
N ASN A 370 -1.64 -2.78 0.05
CA ASN A 370 -0.30 -3.09 -0.48
C ASN A 370 0.87 -2.54 0.37
N VAL A 371 0.60 -1.62 1.31
CA VAL A 371 1.57 -1.15 2.31
C VAL A 371 2.23 -2.30 3.10
N LEU A 372 1.56 -3.43 3.23
CA LEU A 372 2.11 -4.62 3.89
C LEU A 372 3.18 -5.33 3.05
N GLY A 373 3.24 -5.09 1.74
CA GLY A 373 4.10 -5.78 0.78
C GLY A 373 5.34 -4.99 0.38
N PHE A 374 5.16 -3.88 -0.35
CA PHE A 374 6.25 -3.22 -1.07
C PHE A 374 7.44 -2.77 -0.20
N PRO A 375 7.27 -2.20 1.01
CA PRO A 375 8.43 -1.74 1.77
C PRO A 375 9.34 -2.90 2.19
N GLY A 376 8.72 -3.99 2.66
CA GLY A 376 9.44 -5.20 3.08
C GLY A 376 10.12 -5.92 1.92
N ILE A 377 9.46 -5.99 0.76
CA ILE A 377 10.02 -6.60 -0.46
C ILE A 377 11.28 -5.84 -0.89
N PHE A 378 11.20 -4.51 -1.04
CA PHE A 378 12.37 -3.71 -1.41
C PHE A 378 13.49 -3.75 -0.38
N ARG A 379 13.18 -3.73 0.91
CA ARG A 379 14.19 -3.92 1.96
C ARG A 379 14.91 -5.24 1.81
N GLY A 380 14.17 -6.33 1.54
CA GLY A 380 14.73 -7.67 1.32
C GLY A 380 15.67 -7.73 0.13
N VAL A 381 15.26 -7.22 -1.03
CA VAL A 381 16.07 -7.30 -2.25
C VAL A 381 17.28 -6.36 -2.23
N LEU A 382 17.16 -5.17 -1.63
CA LEU A 382 18.29 -4.26 -1.43
C LEU A 382 19.35 -4.89 -0.50
N ASN A 383 18.93 -5.55 0.59
CA ASN A 383 19.84 -6.25 1.50
C ASN A 383 20.54 -7.44 0.85
N ALA A 384 19.82 -8.13 -0.03
CA ALA A 384 20.38 -9.29 -0.74
C ALA A 384 21.23 -8.90 -1.97
N GLY A 385 21.10 -7.67 -2.45
CA GLY A 385 21.82 -7.17 -3.62
C GLY A 385 21.44 -7.90 -4.92
N VAL A 386 20.18 -8.37 -5.01
CA VAL A 386 19.70 -9.12 -6.19
C VAL A 386 19.18 -8.18 -7.26
N ARG A 387 19.23 -8.66 -8.51
CA ARG A 387 18.75 -7.94 -9.70
C ARG A 387 17.24 -7.97 -9.84
N ASP A 388 16.61 -9.12 -9.52
CA ASP A 388 15.21 -9.38 -9.83
C ASP A 388 14.37 -9.62 -8.58
N ILE A 389 13.08 -9.27 -8.68
CA ILE A 389 12.04 -9.67 -7.73
C ILE A 389 11.25 -10.83 -8.36
N THR A 390 11.55 -12.05 -7.93
CA THR A 390 10.94 -13.26 -8.50
C THR A 390 9.58 -13.57 -7.87
N HIS A 391 8.74 -14.35 -8.58
CA HIS A 391 7.47 -14.82 -8.00
C HIS A 391 7.68 -15.63 -6.71
N THR A 392 8.77 -16.40 -6.59
CA THR A 392 9.09 -17.12 -5.36
C THR A 392 9.31 -16.18 -4.17
N MET A 393 9.97 -15.04 -4.38
CA MET A 393 10.15 -14.02 -3.35
C MET A 393 8.83 -13.36 -2.96
N LEU A 394 7.96 -13.09 -3.94
CA LEU A 394 6.64 -12.51 -3.73
C LEU A 394 5.71 -13.47 -2.96
N VAL A 395 5.72 -14.76 -3.31
CA VAL A 395 5.00 -15.81 -2.57
C VAL A 395 5.50 -15.88 -1.13
N ALA A 396 6.81 -15.87 -0.93
CA ALA A 396 7.39 -15.86 0.42
C ALA A 396 6.98 -14.62 1.24
N ALA A 397 6.87 -13.46 0.59
CA ALA A 397 6.35 -12.25 1.23
C ALA A 397 4.88 -12.42 1.65
N ALA A 398 4.03 -12.96 0.77
CA ALA A 398 2.63 -13.24 1.08
C ALA A 398 2.47 -14.23 2.24
N GLU A 399 3.25 -15.33 2.25
CA GLU A 399 3.25 -16.29 3.34
C GLU A 399 3.70 -15.67 4.68
N ALA A 400 4.70 -14.79 4.64
CA ALA A 400 5.18 -14.12 5.83
C ALA A 400 4.15 -13.13 6.39
N ILE A 401 3.41 -12.40 5.54
CA ILE A 401 2.28 -11.56 5.95
C ILE A 401 1.20 -12.43 6.60
N ALA A 402 0.77 -13.50 5.93
CA ALA A 402 -0.23 -14.43 6.46
C ALA A 402 0.19 -15.09 7.78
N ASN A 403 1.48 -15.42 7.94
CA ASN A 403 2.02 -15.99 9.20
C ASN A 403 2.13 -14.96 10.34
N SER A 404 2.11 -13.67 10.00
CA SER A 404 2.11 -12.57 10.98
C SER A 404 0.70 -12.13 11.36
N THR A 405 -0.33 -12.64 10.70
CA THR A 405 -1.75 -12.34 10.95
C THR A 405 -2.22 -13.02 12.24
N ARG A 406 -2.96 -12.32 13.07
CA ARG A 406 -3.56 -12.89 14.28
C ARG A 406 -4.78 -13.75 13.91
N PRO A 407 -5.11 -14.78 14.71
CA PRO A 407 -6.35 -15.51 14.51
C PRO A 407 -7.57 -14.58 14.53
N GLY A 408 -8.39 -14.66 13.48
CA GLY A 408 -9.56 -13.78 13.30
C GLY A 408 -9.32 -12.57 12.42
N ASP A 409 -8.06 -12.14 12.24
CA ASP A 409 -7.72 -11.06 11.29
C ASP A 409 -7.47 -11.65 9.89
N LEU A 410 -7.68 -10.84 8.86
CA LEU A 410 -7.38 -11.22 7.47
C LEU A 410 -5.90 -10.98 7.13
N VAL A 411 -5.39 -9.83 7.50
CA VAL A 411 -3.99 -9.41 7.36
C VAL A 411 -3.57 -8.64 8.61
N PRO A 412 -2.26 -8.52 8.92
CA PRO A 412 -1.82 -7.78 10.08
C PRO A 412 -2.08 -6.28 9.89
N HIS A 413 -2.37 -5.58 10.96
CA HIS A 413 -2.46 -4.12 10.92
C HIS A 413 -1.08 -3.52 10.61
N PRO A 414 -0.95 -2.56 9.66
CA PRO A 414 0.34 -2.02 9.21
C PRO A 414 1.22 -1.48 10.35
N LEU A 415 0.63 -0.80 11.32
CA LEU A 415 1.38 -0.25 12.48
C LEU A 415 1.93 -1.33 13.43
N ASN A 416 1.30 -2.49 13.50
CA ASN A 416 1.81 -3.62 14.30
C ASN A 416 3.07 -4.24 13.68
N LEU A 417 3.27 -4.11 12.38
CA LEU A 417 4.52 -4.52 11.72
C LEU A 417 5.70 -3.63 12.11
N LYS A 418 5.49 -2.33 12.32
CA LYS A 418 6.52 -1.38 12.77
C LYS A 418 7.12 -1.79 14.11
N GLU A 419 6.31 -2.18 15.09
CA GLU A 419 6.78 -2.64 16.39
C GLU A 419 7.64 -3.91 16.27
N ARG A 420 7.27 -4.84 15.40
CA ARG A 420 8.04 -6.08 15.17
C ARG A 420 9.35 -5.83 14.42
N LEU A 421 9.38 -4.92 13.45
CA LEU A 421 10.59 -4.53 12.73
C LEU A 421 11.58 -3.81 13.66
N LEU A 422 11.13 -2.84 14.46
CA LEU A 422 11.95 -2.13 15.44
C LEU A 422 12.48 -3.05 16.55
N TYR A 423 11.69 -4.05 16.97
CA TYR A 423 12.13 -5.06 17.94
C TYR A 423 13.25 -5.94 17.40
N THR A 424 13.24 -6.18 16.09
CA THR A 424 14.25 -7.00 15.39
C THR A 424 15.56 -6.22 15.18
N GLU A 425 15.49 -4.93 14.81
CA GLU A 425 16.67 -4.07 14.69
C GLU A 425 17.39 -3.89 16.04
N ARG A 426 16.66 -3.71 17.14
CA ARG A 426 17.25 -3.65 18.49
C ARG A 426 17.93 -4.95 18.89
N LYS A 427 17.43 -6.12 18.50
CA LYS A 427 18.09 -7.41 18.75
C LYS A 427 19.34 -7.63 17.88
N THR A 428 19.31 -7.21 16.61
CA THR A 428 20.50 -7.33 15.72
C THR A 428 21.63 -6.40 16.14
N ALA A 429 21.35 -5.20 16.63
CA ALA A 429 22.37 -4.31 17.18
C ALA A 429 23.04 -4.88 18.47
N PHE A 430 22.39 -5.83 19.16
CA PHE A 430 22.95 -6.52 20.34
C PHE A 430 23.70 -7.82 20.01
N ILE A 431 23.66 -8.32 18.75
CA ILE A 431 24.20 -9.63 18.32
C ILE A 431 25.42 -9.49 17.39
N ASP A 432 26.04 -8.33 17.29
CA ASP A 432 27.25 -8.14 16.49
C ASP A 432 28.54 -8.69 17.17
N ASN A 433 28.39 -9.70 18.03
CA ASN A 433 29.49 -10.52 18.52
C ASN A 433 29.11 -12.01 18.55
N LYS A 434 29.56 -12.72 17.49
CA LYS A 434 29.73 -14.19 17.40
C LYS A 434 28.50 -15.09 17.54
N GLN A 435 28.25 -15.79 16.43
CA GLN A 435 27.50 -17.05 16.29
C GLN A 435 25.97 -16.99 16.34
N GLY A 436 25.36 -17.41 15.21
CA GLY A 436 24.09 -18.11 15.19
C GLY A 436 22.87 -17.27 14.84
N CYS A 437 22.57 -17.19 13.54
CA CYS A 437 21.22 -16.94 13.05
C CYS A 437 20.31 -18.08 13.53
N LEU A 438 19.63 -17.92 14.66
CA LEU A 438 18.56 -18.80 15.12
C LEU A 438 17.36 -17.95 15.56
N GLU A 439 16.20 -18.23 14.93
CA GLU A 439 14.85 -17.81 15.31
C GLU A 439 14.57 -16.31 15.38
N ILE A 440 14.40 -15.67 14.21
CA ILE A 440 13.78 -14.35 14.15
C ILE A 440 12.71 -14.37 13.05
N GLY A 441 11.44 -14.44 13.47
CA GLY A 441 10.27 -14.31 12.63
C GLY A 441 10.02 -12.85 12.23
N SER A 442 10.84 -12.28 11.36
CA SER A 442 10.53 -11.02 10.69
C SER A 442 10.53 -11.22 9.19
N LEU A 443 9.60 -10.54 8.51
CA LEU A 443 9.47 -10.53 7.06
C LEU A 443 10.82 -10.27 6.37
N VAL A 444 11.60 -9.32 6.89
CA VAL A 444 12.91 -8.93 6.35
C VAL A 444 13.96 -10.04 6.54
N CYS A 445 14.00 -10.69 7.70
CA CYS A 445 14.96 -11.77 7.95
C CYS A 445 14.56 -13.06 7.22
N PHE A 446 13.27 -13.33 7.06
CA PHE A 446 12.75 -14.45 6.31
C PHE A 446 13.03 -14.30 4.82
N LEU A 447 12.76 -13.15 4.23
CA LEU A 447 13.08 -12.84 2.82
C LEU A 447 14.59 -12.88 2.56
N SER A 448 15.44 -12.32 3.43
CA SER A 448 16.89 -12.36 3.24
C SER A 448 17.49 -13.77 3.34
N LYS A 449 16.86 -14.70 4.08
CA LYS A 449 17.27 -16.12 4.15
C LYS A 449 16.84 -16.92 2.91
N ILE A 450 15.66 -16.64 2.35
CA ILE A 450 15.17 -17.32 1.14
C ILE A 450 15.96 -16.86 -0.09
N ILE A 451 16.29 -15.57 -0.17
CA ILE A 451 17.03 -14.99 -1.30
C ILE A 451 18.49 -15.47 -1.36
N ARG A 452 19.09 -15.90 -0.23
CA ARG A 452 20.48 -16.45 -0.19
C ARG A 452 20.58 -17.96 -0.45
N LYS A 453 19.47 -18.65 -0.61
CA LYS A 453 19.41 -20.05 -1.07
C LYS A 453 19.03 -20.14 -2.54
#